data_065bd1c2716cd6b6d77fa8600e81bf64
#
_entry.id   065bd1c2716cd6b6d77fa8600e81bf64
#
_cell.length_a   1.000
_cell.length_b   1.000
_cell.length_c   1.000
_cell.angle_alpha   90.00
_cell.angle_beta   90.00
_cell.angle_gamma   90.00
#
_symmetry.space_group_name_H-M   'P 1'
#
loop_
_entity.id
_entity.type
_entity.pdbx_description
1 polymer ?
#
loop_
_entity_poly.entity_id
_entity_poly.type
_entity_poly.pdbx_seq_one_letter_code
_entity_poly.pdbx_strand_id
1 'polypeptide(L)'
;MYDLLNTVNDPSDLRKLERRQLPQLASELREFLIDSVSKTGGHLSSNLGTVELTIALHYVFDTPHDRLVWDVGHQTYGHKILTGRREGMSRLRMWQGISGFPRREESPYDTFGTAHSSTSISAAFGMAIASRLAGVKRRVVAIIGDGAMTAGMAFEALNNAGDNDADILVILNDNEMSISPPVGALNKYLAKLMTGQFYTAAKRAGTRVLGDLAKRAEEHVKGMVTPGTMFEEFGFNYIGPIDGHDLDALVPTLKNISELKGPQFLHVVTRKGQGYKMAEADPVLYHGVSKFKP
;
A
#
# COMPACT_ATOMS: atom_id res chain seq x y z
N MET A 1 -1.43 2.40 26.32
CA MET A 1 -0.39 1.32 26.47
C MET A 1 -0.47 0.48 25.19
N TYR A 2 0.64 0.17 24.56
CA TYR A 2 0.66 -0.49 23.23
C TYR A 2 0.83 -2.00 23.42
N ASP A 3 -0.21 -2.68 23.89
CA ASP A 3 -0.11 -4.07 24.36
C ASP A 3 0.20 -5.06 23.24
N LEU A 4 -0.45 -4.92 22.09
CA LEU A 4 -0.15 -5.75 20.90
C LEU A 4 1.09 -5.28 20.15
N LEU A 5 1.22 -3.98 19.91
CA LEU A 5 2.35 -3.44 19.16
C LEU A 5 3.68 -3.77 19.84
N ASN A 6 3.71 -3.83 21.16
CA ASN A 6 4.92 -4.18 21.91
C ASN A 6 5.32 -5.66 21.74
N THR A 7 4.44 -6.53 21.31
CA THR A 7 4.74 -7.94 21.02
C THR A 7 5.24 -8.17 19.60
N VAL A 8 5.08 -7.18 18.70
CA VAL A 8 5.48 -7.27 17.30
C VAL A 8 6.84 -6.61 17.12
N ASN A 9 7.90 -7.42 17.06
CA ASN A 9 9.27 -6.94 16.84
C ASN A 9 9.66 -7.03 15.36
N ASP A 10 9.09 -7.98 14.64
CA ASP A 10 9.27 -8.14 13.20
C ASP A 10 7.99 -8.72 12.55
N PRO A 11 7.92 -8.80 11.20
CA PRO A 11 6.76 -9.34 10.52
C PRO A 11 6.41 -10.79 10.85
N SER A 12 7.37 -11.59 11.33
CA SER A 12 7.08 -12.97 11.75
C SER A 12 6.21 -13.01 13.01
N ASP A 13 6.36 -12.06 13.93
CA ASP A 13 5.50 -11.92 15.09
C ASP A 13 4.10 -11.43 14.69
N LEU A 14 4.04 -10.47 13.74
CA LEU A 14 2.77 -9.98 13.20
C LEU A 14 1.95 -11.13 12.60
N ARG A 15 2.57 -12.03 11.86
CA ARG A 15 1.90 -13.17 11.22
C ARG A 15 1.38 -14.23 12.22
N LYS A 16 1.80 -14.18 13.48
CA LYS A 16 1.28 -15.05 14.57
C LYS A 16 -0.02 -14.53 15.17
N LEU A 17 -0.36 -13.26 14.94
CA LEU A 17 -1.59 -12.67 15.47
C LEU A 17 -2.82 -13.24 14.77
N GLU A 18 -3.91 -13.37 15.51
CA GLU A 18 -5.20 -13.68 14.91
C GLU A 18 -5.75 -12.47 14.16
N ARG A 19 -6.48 -12.69 13.06
CA ARG A 19 -7.08 -11.61 12.27
C ARG A 19 -7.88 -10.61 13.11
N ARG A 20 -8.63 -11.10 14.11
CA ARG A 20 -9.43 -10.24 15.02
C ARG A 20 -8.59 -9.27 15.85
N GLN A 21 -7.28 -9.49 15.97
CA GLN A 21 -6.36 -8.60 16.70
C GLN A 21 -5.80 -7.49 15.83
N LEU A 22 -5.86 -7.62 14.52
CA LEU A 22 -5.27 -6.64 13.59
C LEU A 22 -5.89 -5.23 13.69
N PRO A 23 -7.22 -5.06 13.90
CA PRO A 23 -7.79 -3.73 14.13
C PRO A 23 -7.25 -3.04 15.39
N GLN A 24 -7.02 -3.79 16.49
CA GLN A 24 -6.39 -3.25 17.68
C GLN A 24 -4.94 -2.84 17.39
N LEU A 25 -4.17 -3.69 16.71
CA LEU A 25 -2.81 -3.36 16.29
C LEU A 25 -2.77 -2.09 15.43
N ALA A 26 -3.73 -1.92 14.52
CA ALA A 26 -3.84 -0.72 13.68
C ALA A 26 -4.08 0.54 14.52
N SER A 27 -4.93 0.45 15.55
CA SER A 27 -5.16 1.56 16.49
C SER A 27 -3.88 1.91 17.26
N GLU A 28 -3.20 0.90 17.82
CA GLU A 28 -1.97 1.11 18.59
C GLU A 28 -0.83 1.65 17.72
N LEU A 29 -0.68 1.14 16.50
CA LEU A 29 0.31 1.64 15.54
C LEU A 29 0.05 3.10 15.15
N ARG A 30 -1.22 3.48 14.95
CA ARG A 30 -1.63 4.85 14.66
C ARG A 30 -1.32 5.79 15.80
N GLU A 31 -1.66 5.43 17.03
CA GLU A 31 -1.34 6.22 18.21
C GLU A 31 0.17 6.40 18.41
N PHE A 32 0.94 5.31 18.21
CA PHE A 32 2.40 5.36 18.29
C PHE A 32 3.01 6.26 17.21
N LEU A 33 2.47 6.25 15.99
CA LEU A 33 2.88 7.14 14.89
C LEU A 33 2.64 8.61 15.25
N ILE A 34 1.46 8.95 15.77
CA ILE A 34 1.11 10.30 16.19
C ILE A 34 2.06 10.77 17.29
N ASP A 35 2.24 9.96 18.34
CA ASP A 35 3.14 10.28 19.45
C ASP A 35 4.59 10.48 18.99
N SER A 36 5.12 9.58 18.15
CA SER A 36 6.49 9.64 17.66
C SER A 36 6.73 10.86 16.76
N VAL A 37 5.86 11.06 15.75
CA VAL A 37 6.01 12.16 14.78
C VAL A 37 5.76 13.51 15.42
N SER A 38 4.91 13.60 16.45
CA SER A 38 4.71 14.83 17.22
C SER A 38 6.02 15.34 17.86
N LYS A 39 6.91 14.43 18.23
CA LYS A 39 8.21 14.72 18.89
C LYS A 39 9.35 14.94 17.91
N THR A 40 9.32 14.31 16.75
CA THR A 40 10.42 14.36 15.77
C THR A 40 10.14 15.26 14.59
N GLY A 41 8.86 15.45 14.26
CA GLY A 41 8.43 15.93 12.95
C GLY A 41 8.50 14.81 11.90
N GLY A 42 7.94 15.07 10.72
CA GLY A 42 7.95 14.10 9.62
C GLY A 42 6.66 14.10 8.80
N HIS A 43 6.49 13.10 7.95
CA HIS A 43 5.27 12.93 7.17
C HIS A 43 4.23 12.21 8.02
N LEU A 44 3.12 12.89 8.38
CA LEU A 44 2.13 12.29 9.27
C LEU A 44 0.90 11.77 8.51
N SER A 45 0.21 12.65 7.77
CA SER A 45 -1.08 12.27 7.15
C SER A 45 -0.97 11.09 6.19
N SER A 46 0.13 11.00 5.43
CA SER A 46 0.39 9.88 4.53
C SER A 46 0.62 8.56 5.27
N ASN A 47 1.32 8.59 6.42
CA ASN A 47 1.55 7.41 7.24
C ASN A 47 0.27 6.91 7.92
N LEU A 48 -0.57 7.83 8.40
CA LEU A 48 -1.86 7.48 8.99
C LEU A 48 -2.81 6.84 7.96
N GLY A 49 -2.72 7.27 6.71
CA GLY A 49 -3.51 6.70 5.61
C GLY A 49 -3.09 5.29 5.19
N THR A 50 -1.89 4.82 5.56
CA THR A 50 -1.38 3.52 5.14
C THR A 50 -1.20 2.51 6.29
N VAL A 51 -1.74 2.77 7.47
CA VAL A 51 -1.59 1.89 8.64
C VAL A 51 -2.12 0.49 8.35
N GLU A 52 -3.37 0.37 7.97
CA GLU A 52 -4.02 -0.91 7.69
C GLU A 52 -3.38 -1.62 6.50
N LEU A 53 -3.09 -0.89 5.44
CA LEU A 53 -2.40 -1.43 4.26
C LEU A 53 -1.02 -1.98 4.63
N THR A 54 -0.24 -1.28 5.46
CA THR A 54 1.09 -1.74 5.90
C THR A 54 0.99 -3.02 6.74
N ILE A 55 0.03 -3.09 7.66
CA ILE A 55 -0.25 -4.30 8.46
C ILE A 55 -0.61 -5.45 7.54
N ALA A 56 -1.57 -5.26 6.63
CA ALA A 56 -2.05 -6.30 5.72
C ALA A 56 -0.92 -6.83 4.82
N LEU A 57 -0.05 -5.95 4.31
CA LEU A 57 1.10 -6.34 3.51
C LEU A 57 2.07 -7.24 4.27
N HIS A 58 2.48 -6.85 5.48
CA HIS A 58 3.40 -7.65 6.29
C HIS A 58 2.76 -8.91 6.91
N TYR A 59 1.43 -8.92 7.02
CA TYR A 59 0.68 -10.08 7.48
C TYR A 59 0.55 -11.17 6.41
N VAL A 60 0.40 -10.77 5.15
CA VAL A 60 0.17 -11.68 4.01
C VAL A 60 1.48 -12.11 3.36
N PHE A 61 2.38 -11.18 3.08
CA PHE A 61 3.62 -11.46 2.36
C PHE A 61 4.77 -11.84 3.31
N ASP A 62 5.55 -12.84 2.91
CA ASP A 62 6.70 -13.34 3.68
C ASP A 62 7.93 -12.44 3.51
N THR A 63 7.82 -11.21 4.05
CA THR A 63 8.92 -10.26 4.05
C THR A 63 10.02 -10.65 5.06
N PRO A 64 11.31 -10.48 4.75
CA PRO A 64 11.89 -9.80 3.58
C PRO A 64 12.12 -10.71 2.36
N HIS A 65 11.69 -12.00 2.38
CA HIS A 65 11.81 -12.88 1.22
C HIS A 65 10.99 -12.31 0.05
N ASP A 66 9.71 -12.04 0.28
CA ASP A 66 8.89 -11.23 -0.63
C ASP A 66 9.33 -9.78 -0.58
N ARG A 67 9.22 -9.06 -1.68
CA ARG A 67 9.76 -7.72 -1.84
C ARG A 67 8.66 -6.67 -1.88
N LEU A 68 8.68 -5.74 -0.93
CA LEU A 68 7.83 -4.55 -0.94
C LEU A 68 8.65 -3.35 -1.42
N VAL A 69 8.22 -2.73 -2.51
CA VAL A 69 8.86 -1.54 -3.10
C VAL A 69 7.91 -0.36 -2.97
N TRP A 70 8.21 0.52 -2.02
CA TRP A 70 7.40 1.69 -1.75
C TRP A 70 7.77 2.83 -2.68
N ASP A 71 6.78 3.45 -3.32
CA ASP A 71 7.00 4.66 -4.12
C ASP A 71 7.19 5.88 -3.21
N VAL A 72 8.13 6.75 -3.53
CA VAL A 72 8.59 7.85 -2.66
C VAL A 72 9.10 7.35 -1.31
N GLY A 73 8.28 6.61 -0.57
CA GLY A 73 8.62 6.03 0.72
C GLY A 73 8.38 6.93 1.94
N HIS A 74 7.74 8.09 1.75
CA HIS A 74 7.38 9.00 2.85
C HIS A 74 6.27 8.44 3.75
N GLN A 75 5.54 7.42 3.31
CA GLN A 75 4.45 6.74 4.00
C GLN A 75 4.90 5.44 4.71
N THR A 76 6.20 5.25 4.96
CA THR A 76 6.77 3.97 5.43
C THR A 76 7.15 3.93 6.91
N TYR A 77 6.67 4.85 7.73
CA TYR A 77 6.98 4.81 9.16
C TYR A 77 6.37 3.59 9.84
N GLY A 78 5.12 3.23 9.50
CA GLY A 78 4.50 1.98 9.94
C GLY A 78 5.31 0.75 9.53
N HIS A 79 5.82 0.71 8.29
CA HIS A 79 6.72 -0.33 7.82
C HIS A 79 8.00 -0.40 8.68
N LYS A 80 8.64 0.73 9.01
CA LYS A 80 9.82 0.76 9.87
C LYS A 80 9.53 0.22 11.28
N ILE A 81 8.39 0.62 11.86
CA ILE A 81 7.97 0.19 13.21
C ILE A 81 7.77 -1.34 13.24
N LEU A 82 7.05 -1.90 12.26
CA LEU A 82 6.75 -3.33 12.17
C LEU A 82 7.93 -4.19 11.73
N THR A 83 9.04 -3.58 11.32
CA THR A 83 10.26 -4.26 10.87
C THR A 83 11.47 -3.99 11.81
N GLY A 84 11.22 -3.88 13.10
CA GLY A 84 12.24 -3.86 14.14
C GLY A 84 12.86 -2.49 14.44
N ARG A 85 12.31 -1.39 13.89
CA ARG A 85 12.85 -0.03 14.07
C ARG A 85 11.98 0.86 14.96
N ARG A 86 11.09 0.27 15.77
CA ARG A 86 10.18 1.00 16.66
C ARG A 86 10.90 1.97 17.61
N GLU A 87 11.95 1.51 18.26
CA GLU A 87 12.76 2.36 19.17
C GLU A 87 13.47 3.50 18.44
N GLY A 88 13.91 3.24 17.21
CA GLY A 88 14.56 4.22 16.34
C GLY A 88 13.67 5.40 15.95
N MET A 89 12.35 5.28 16.10
CA MET A 89 11.41 6.37 15.80
C MET A 89 11.64 7.62 16.65
N SER A 90 12.20 7.48 17.86
CA SER A 90 12.60 8.62 18.70
C SER A 90 13.70 9.50 18.07
N ARG A 91 14.41 8.98 17.07
CA ARG A 91 15.49 9.66 16.32
C ARG A 91 15.21 9.71 14.81
N LEU A 92 13.94 9.64 14.42
CA LEU A 92 13.52 9.72 13.02
C LEU A 92 14.01 11.02 12.39
N ARG A 93 14.67 10.94 11.21
CA ARG A 93 15.22 12.07 10.44
C ARG A 93 16.30 12.89 11.17
N MET A 94 16.86 12.35 12.24
CA MET A 94 17.97 12.99 12.97
C MET A 94 19.33 12.42 12.54
N TRP A 95 20.39 13.16 12.80
CA TRP A 95 21.76 12.67 12.58
C TRP A 95 22.00 11.37 13.37
N GLN A 96 22.54 10.37 12.70
CA GLN A 96 22.71 8.99 13.25
C GLN A 96 21.39 8.34 13.73
N GLY A 97 20.23 8.87 13.34
CA GLY A 97 18.93 8.25 13.53
C GLY A 97 18.49 7.50 12.29
N ILE A 98 17.22 7.07 12.29
CA ILE A 98 16.65 6.39 11.13
C ILE A 98 16.19 7.38 10.06
N SER A 99 16.32 6.98 8.79
CA SER A 99 15.90 7.76 7.63
C SER A 99 14.37 7.95 7.60
N GLY A 100 13.92 9.06 7.05
CA GLY A 100 12.50 9.31 6.76
C GLY A 100 11.96 8.53 5.56
N PHE A 101 12.81 7.77 4.86
CA PHE A 101 12.50 6.95 3.68
C PHE A 101 13.11 5.57 3.82
N PRO A 102 12.67 4.55 3.07
CA PRO A 102 13.35 3.26 2.98
C PRO A 102 14.81 3.42 2.60
N ARG A 103 15.68 2.74 3.34
CA ARG A 103 17.13 2.78 3.14
C ARG A 103 17.72 1.39 3.35
N ARG A 104 18.31 0.82 2.30
CA ARG A 104 18.81 -0.57 2.29
C ARG A 104 19.86 -0.87 3.36
N GLU A 105 20.66 0.13 3.74
CA GLU A 105 21.67 0.01 4.79
C GLU A 105 21.07 -0.04 6.21
N GLU A 106 19.79 0.35 6.38
CA GLU A 106 19.11 0.30 7.68
C GLU A 106 18.49 -1.06 7.97
N SER A 107 17.98 -1.74 6.95
CA SER A 107 17.18 -2.94 7.17
C SER A 107 17.06 -3.80 5.89
N PRO A 108 17.10 -5.15 6.01
CA PRO A 108 16.82 -6.05 4.91
C PRO A 108 15.39 -5.95 4.38
N TYR A 109 14.48 -5.36 5.15
CA TYR A 109 13.10 -5.11 4.75
C TYR A 109 12.97 -3.91 3.81
N ASP A 110 13.94 -3.00 3.80
CA ASP A 110 14.00 -1.87 2.87
C ASP A 110 14.58 -2.35 1.54
N THR A 111 13.73 -2.97 0.73
CA THR A 111 14.11 -3.67 -0.51
C THR A 111 14.76 -2.75 -1.54
N PHE A 112 14.35 -1.48 -1.59
CA PHE A 112 14.82 -0.47 -2.52
C PHE A 112 14.96 0.87 -1.81
N GLY A 113 16.07 1.56 -2.02
CA GLY A 113 16.29 2.91 -1.50
C GLY A 113 15.43 3.91 -2.29
N THR A 114 14.58 4.66 -1.59
CA THR A 114 13.63 5.57 -2.23
C THR A 114 13.76 6.99 -1.67
N ALA A 115 13.12 7.92 -2.28
CA ALA A 115 12.79 9.30 -1.95
C ALA A 115 12.26 10.04 -3.19
N HIS A 116 12.51 9.49 -4.39
CA HIS A 116 11.99 10.02 -5.65
C HIS A 116 10.68 9.30 -6.01
N SER A 117 9.70 10.06 -6.54
CA SER A 117 8.42 9.52 -6.98
C SER A 117 8.52 8.67 -8.25
N SER A 118 7.56 7.78 -8.43
CA SER A 118 7.27 7.06 -9.67
C SER A 118 8.30 6.00 -10.09
N THR A 119 9.17 5.60 -9.16
CA THR A 119 10.26 4.63 -9.41
C THR A 119 9.90 3.20 -9.03
N SER A 120 8.86 3.00 -8.22
CA SER A 120 8.56 1.71 -7.57
C SER A 120 8.23 0.60 -8.56
N ILE A 121 7.42 0.89 -9.59
CA ILE A 121 6.97 -0.12 -10.57
C ILE A 121 8.17 -0.63 -11.38
N SER A 122 9.02 0.26 -11.91
CA SER A 122 10.24 -0.14 -12.63
C SER A 122 11.18 -0.98 -11.77
N ALA A 123 11.41 -0.58 -10.51
CA ALA A 123 12.27 -1.31 -9.59
C ALA A 123 11.69 -2.70 -9.26
N ALA A 124 10.40 -2.77 -8.97
CA ALA A 124 9.69 -4.02 -8.70
C ALA A 124 9.69 -4.94 -9.93
N PHE A 125 9.45 -4.39 -11.13
CA PHE A 125 9.51 -5.13 -12.38
C PHE A 125 10.91 -5.75 -12.58
N GLY A 126 11.98 -4.98 -12.42
CA GLY A 126 13.35 -5.50 -12.50
C GLY A 126 13.61 -6.64 -11.49
N MET A 127 13.10 -6.52 -10.26
CA MET A 127 13.21 -7.57 -9.23
C MET A 127 12.40 -8.84 -9.60
N ALA A 128 11.21 -8.69 -10.18
CA ALA A 128 10.41 -9.81 -10.64
C ALA A 128 11.13 -10.58 -11.77
N ILE A 129 11.66 -9.87 -12.76
CA ILE A 129 12.46 -10.45 -13.85
C ILE A 129 13.71 -11.16 -13.29
N ALA A 130 14.46 -10.51 -12.40
CA ALA A 130 15.64 -11.13 -11.78
C ALA A 130 15.29 -12.39 -10.99
N SER A 131 14.17 -12.39 -10.26
CA SER A 131 13.69 -13.56 -9.53
C SER A 131 13.32 -14.70 -10.47
N ARG A 132 12.62 -14.41 -11.58
CA ARG A 132 12.27 -15.37 -12.62
C ARG A 132 13.51 -16.01 -13.25
N LEU A 133 14.50 -15.20 -13.62
CA LEU A 133 15.76 -15.69 -14.21
C LEU A 133 16.59 -16.53 -13.24
N ALA A 134 16.57 -16.18 -11.97
CA ALA A 134 17.27 -16.93 -10.91
C ALA A 134 16.48 -18.16 -10.41
N GLY A 135 15.27 -18.43 -10.91
CA GLY A 135 14.41 -19.51 -10.44
C GLY A 135 13.94 -19.35 -8.99
N VAL A 136 13.98 -18.12 -8.44
CA VAL A 136 13.56 -17.81 -7.08
C VAL A 136 12.08 -17.49 -7.05
N LYS A 137 11.31 -18.29 -6.31
CA LYS A 137 9.88 -18.06 -6.11
C LYS A 137 9.69 -17.03 -4.99
N ARG A 138 9.28 -15.83 -5.32
CA ARG A 138 8.90 -14.76 -4.39
C ARG A 138 7.87 -13.85 -5.02
N ARG A 139 7.13 -13.14 -4.18
CA ARG A 139 6.25 -12.05 -4.61
C ARG A 139 7.01 -10.74 -4.63
N VAL A 140 6.72 -9.90 -5.62
CA VAL A 140 7.25 -8.55 -5.72
C VAL A 140 6.07 -7.58 -5.83
N VAL A 141 6.00 -6.65 -4.89
CA VAL A 141 4.88 -5.72 -4.74
C VAL A 141 5.39 -4.30 -4.83
N ALA A 142 4.87 -3.52 -5.77
CA ALA A 142 5.06 -2.08 -5.86
C ALA A 142 3.87 -1.36 -5.22
N ILE A 143 4.11 -0.44 -4.30
CA ILE A 143 3.08 0.38 -3.65
C ILE A 143 3.27 1.82 -4.10
N ILE A 144 2.34 2.34 -4.90
CA ILE A 144 2.42 3.66 -5.51
C ILE A 144 1.18 4.50 -5.19
N GLY A 145 1.36 5.78 -4.88
CA GLY A 145 0.27 6.72 -4.70
C GLY A 145 -0.28 7.26 -6.02
N ASP A 146 -1.54 7.70 -6.01
CA ASP A 146 -2.23 8.30 -7.16
C ASP A 146 -1.46 9.48 -7.79
N GLY A 147 -0.88 10.35 -6.96
CA GLY A 147 -0.05 11.45 -7.45
C GLY A 147 1.22 10.98 -8.17
N ALA A 148 1.93 9.97 -7.62
CA ALA A 148 3.13 9.41 -8.23
C ALA A 148 2.82 8.61 -9.51
N MET A 149 1.62 8.05 -9.61
CA MET A 149 1.15 7.31 -10.77
C MET A 149 1.00 8.20 -12.03
N THR A 150 0.91 9.52 -11.87
CA THR A 150 0.75 10.46 -13.00
C THR A 150 1.99 10.68 -13.85
N ALA A 151 3.16 10.24 -13.40
CA ALA A 151 4.41 10.44 -14.12
C ALA A 151 4.60 9.45 -15.28
N GLY A 152 5.22 9.90 -16.37
CA GLY A 152 5.50 9.08 -17.53
C GLY A 152 6.28 7.80 -17.23
N MET A 153 7.22 7.85 -16.27
CA MET A 153 8.00 6.69 -15.84
C MET A 153 7.13 5.57 -15.27
N ALA A 154 6.03 5.89 -14.55
CA ALA A 154 5.10 4.89 -14.06
C ALA A 154 4.35 4.19 -15.21
N PHE A 155 3.89 4.95 -16.21
CA PHE A 155 3.23 4.40 -17.40
C PHE A 155 4.17 3.55 -18.26
N GLU A 156 5.41 3.97 -18.44
CA GLU A 156 6.43 3.20 -19.14
C GLU A 156 6.68 1.85 -18.44
N ALA A 157 6.77 1.87 -17.12
CA ALA A 157 6.96 0.67 -16.33
C ALA A 157 5.76 -0.28 -16.40
N LEU A 158 4.52 0.23 -16.36
CA LEU A 158 3.30 -0.58 -16.53
C LEU A 158 3.28 -1.22 -17.92
N ASN A 159 3.54 -0.45 -18.96
CA ASN A 159 3.59 -0.96 -20.35
C ASN A 159 4.59 -2.11 -20.49
N ASN A 160 5.80 -1.96 -19.92
CA ASN A 160 6.81 -3.03 -19.96
C ASN A 160 6.43 -4.25 -19.12
N ALA A 161 5.90 -4.05 -17.92
CA ALA A 161 5.56 -5.15 -17.02
C ALA A 161 4.41 -6.00 -17.57
N GLY A 162 3.42 -5.38 -18.19
CA GLY A 162 2.29 -6.06 -18.84
C GLY A 162 2.71 -6.87 -20.05
N ASP A 163 3.51 -6.29 -20.95
CA ASP A 163 4.02 -6.98 -22.15
C ASP A 163 4.88 -8.21 -21.80
N ASN A 164 5.62 -8.15 -20.71
CA ASN A 164 6.49 -9.24 -20.26
C ASN A 164 5.80 -10.30 -19.39
N ASP A 165 4.50 -10.19 -19.14
CA ASP A 165 3.75 -11.08 -18.24
C ASP A 165 4.47 -11.29 -16.91
N ALA A 166 4.91 -10.18 -16.31
CA ALA A 166 5.73 -10.21 -15.10
C ALA A 166 4.91 -10.57 -13.87
N ASP A 167 5.40 -11.49 -13.04
CA ASP A 167 4.81 -11.81 -11.73
C ASP A 167 5.02 -10.63 -10.75
N ILE A 168 4.25 -9.56 -10.92
CA ILE A 168 4.28 -8.35 -10.12
C ILE A 168 2.88 -7.99 -9.63
N LEU A 169 2.79 -7.48 -8.41
CA LEU A 169 1.61 -6.81 -7.90
C LEU A 169 1.88 -5.31 -7.80
N VAL A 170 1.10 -4.51 -8.50
CA VAL A 170 1.07 -3.06 -8.33
C VAL A 170 -0.13 -2.70 -7.47
N ILE A 171 0.10 -2.03 -6.35
CA ILE A 171 -0.95 -1.51 -5.47
C ILE A 171 -1.00 0.01 -5.65
N LEU A 172 -2.10 0.48 -6.23
CA LEU A 172 -2.43 1.89 -6.27
C LEU A 172 -3.08 2.28 -4.94
N ASN A 173 -2.38 3.07 -4.15
CA ASN A 173 -2.90 3.70 -2.94
C ASN A 173 -3.53 5.06 -3.32
N ASP A 174 -4.82 5.03 -3.65
CA ASP A 174 -5.59 6.19 -4.07
C ASP A 174 -6.20 6.89 -2.84
N ASN A 175 -5.78 8.10 -2.61
CA ASN A 175 -6.32 8.93 -1.53
C ASN A 175 -6.81 10.30 -2.05
N GLU A 176 -6.99 10.41 -3.37
CA GLU A 176 -7.41 11.63 -4.06
C GLU A 176 -6.54 12.85 -3.74
N MET A 177 -5.27 12.62 -3.36
CA MET A 177 -4.35 13.70 -3.00
C MET A 177 -2.90 13.35 -3.33
N SER A 178 -2.21 14.30 -3.97
CA SER A 178 -0.75 14.38 -3.93
C SER A 178 -0.30 15.09 -2.62
N ILE A 179 0.50 16.14 -2.68
CA ILE A 179 0.67 17.07 -1.53
C ILE A 179 -0.59 17.94 -1.42
N SER A 180 -1.10 18.41 -2.55
CA SER A 180 -2.36 19.14 -2.75
C SER A 180 -3.37 18.28 -3.52
N PRO A 181 -4.62 18.73 -3.69
CA PRO A 181 -5.58 18.04 -4.55
C PRO A 181 -4.98 17.73 -5.94
N PRO A 182 -5.18 16.53 -6.47
CA PRO A 182 -4.54 16.10 -7.71
C PRO A 182 -5.12 16.79 -8.93
N VAL A 183 -4.31 16.89 -9.97
CA VAL A 183 -4.68 17.48 -11.25
C VAL A 183 -4.45 16.48 -12.40
N GLY A 184 -5.14 16.69 -13.52
CA GLY A 184 -4.93 15.93 -14.74
C GLY A 184 -5.99 14.88 -15.04
N ALA A 185 -5.84 14.24 -16.20
CA ALA A 185 -6.84 13.33 -16.75
C ALA A 185 -6.91 12.00 -16.00
N LEU A 186 -5.78 11.50 -15.51
CA LEU A 186 -5.73 10.25 -14.74
C LEU A 186 -6.59 10.33 -13.48
N ASN A 187 -6.51 11.45 -12.75
CA ASN A 187 -7.33 11.64 -11.56
C ASN A 187 -8.83 11.61 -11.88
N LYS A 188 -9.24 12.28 -12.96
CA LYS A 188 -10.63 12.21 -13.43
C LYS A 188 -11.05 10.79 -13.82
N TYR A 189 -10.13 10.02 -14.36
CA TYR A 189 -10.35 8.62 -14.71
C TYR A 189 -10.51 7.75 -13.44
N LEU A 190 -9.63 7.88 -12.44
CA LEU A 190 -9.72 7.16 -11.17
C LEU A 190 -11.03 7.50 -10.42
N ALA A 191 -11.39 8.79 -10.37
CA ALA A 191 -12.66 9.21 -9.78
C ALA A 191 -13.89 8.57 -10.48
N LYS A 192 -13.84 8.35 -11.81
CA LYS A 192 -14.89 7.62 -12.53
C LYS A 192 -14.96 6.14 -12.12
N LEU A 193 -13.81 5.49 -11.90
CA LEU A 193 -13.79 4.11 -11.40
C LEU A 193 -14.43 4.00 -10.01
N MET A 194 -14.21 5.01 -9.15
CA MET A 194 -14.78 5.06 -7.79
C MET A 194 -16.29 5.36 -7.79
N THR A 195 -16.77 6.19 -8.71
CA THR A 195 -18.22 6.56 -8.79
C THR A 195 -19.06 5.58 -9.59
N GLY A 196 -18.42 4.64 -10.32
CA GLY A 196 -19.11 3.65 -11.14
C GLY A 196 -19.87 2.58 -10.33
N GLN A 197 -20.68 1.79 -11.02
CA GLN A 197 -21.48 0.69 -10.40
C GLN A 197 -20.63 -0.35 -9.66
N PHE A 198 -19.33 -0.42 -9.94
CA PHE A 198 -18.39 -1.33 -9.29
C PHE A 198 -18.17 -0.99 -7.81
N TYR A 199 -18.03 0.28 -7.44
CA TYR A 199 -17.85 0.70 -6.04
C TYR A 199 -19.10 0.41 -5.19
N THR A 200 -20.27 0.64 -5.73
CA THR A 200 -21.55 0.33 -5.05
C THR A 200 -21.79 -1.18 -4.90
N ALA A 201 -21.33 -1.99 -5.85
CA ALA A 201 -21.41 -3.45 -5.77
C ALA A 201 -20.40 -4.01 -4.76
N ALA A 202 -19.15 -3.53 -4.75
CA ALA A 202 -18.14 -3.93 -3.79
C ALA A 202 -18.50 -3.54 -2.35
N LYS A 203 -19.04 -2.34 -2.14
CA LYS A 203 -19.51 -1.90 -0.82
C LYS A 203 -20.71 -2.69 -0.30
N ARG A 204 -21.58 -3.21 -1.21
CA ARG A 204 -22.69 -4.12 -0.87
C ARG A 204 -22.25 -5.57 -0.68
N ALA A 205 -21.18 -6.00 -1.34
CA ALA A 205 -20.64 -7.37 -1.23
C ALA A 205 -19.75 -7.57 0.01
N GLY A 206 -19.17 -6.52 0.56
CA GLY A 206 -18.36 -6.55 1.80
C GLY A 206 -19.13 -7.02 3.04
N THR A 207 -20.46 -7.22 2.94
CA THR A 207 -21.30 -7.76 4.02
C THR A 207 -21.72 -9.21 3.82
N ARG A 208 -21.42 -9.88 2.69
CA ARG A 208 -21.76 -11.32 2.50
C ARG A 208 -20.87 -12.00 1.45
N VAL A 209 -20.05 -12.94 1.90
CA VAL A 209 -19.60 -14.17 1.17
C VAL A 209 -18.70 -13.95 -0.04
N LEU A 210 -17.39 -13.88 0.20
CA LEU A 210 -16.32 -13.88 -0.82
C LEU A 210 -16.08 -15.25 -1.51
N GLY A 211 -16.69 -16.33 -1.07
CA GLY A 211 -16.47 -17.69 -1.61
C GLY A 211 -17.25 -18.01 -2.90
N ASP A 212 -18.45 -17.47 -3.06
CA ASP A 212 -19.31 -17.78 -4.22
C ASP A 212 -19.27 -16.71 -5.33
N LEU A 213 -18.72 -15.53 -5.05
CA LEU A 213 -18.68 -14.43 -6.02
C LEU A 213 -17.57 -14.60 -7.07
N ALA A 214 -16.45 -15.24 -6.72
CA ALA A 214 -15.38 -15.48 -7.68
C ALA A 214 -15.86 -16.36 -8.84
N LYS A 215 -16.62 -17.41 -8.58
CA LYS A 215 -17.21 -18.28 -9.63
C LYS A 215 -18.33 -17.59 -10.42
N ARG A 216 -19.16 -16.79 -9.78
CA ARG A 216 -20.27 -16.08 -10.46
C ARG A 216 -19.82 -14.83 -11.22
N ALA A 217 -18.72 -14.18 -10.81
CA ALA A 217 -18.13 -13.10 -11.57
C ALA A 217 -17.55 -13.58 -12.90
N GLU A 218 -16.91 -14.74 -12.92
CA GLU A 218 -16.36 -15.35 -14.15
C GLU A 218 -17.47 -15.74 -15.17
N GLU A 219 -18.65 -16.12 -14.71
CA GLU A 219 -19.79 -16.47 -15.58
C GLU A 219 -20.62 -15.26 -16.04
N HIS A 220 -20.70 -14.17 -15.25
CA HIS A 220 -21.47 -12.97 -15.60
C HIS A 220 -20.68 -11.94 -16.42
N VAL A 221 -19.33 -11.95 -16.35
CA VAL A 221 -18.46 -11.05 -17.13
C VAL A 221 -18.43 -11.43 -18.63
N LYS A 222 -18.75 -12.65 -18.99
CA LYS A 222 -18.86 -13.08 -20.41
C LYS A 222 -20.05 -12.48 -21.18
N GLY A 223 -20.93 -11.72 -20.53
CA GLY A 223 -22.14 -11.16 -21.14
C GLY A 223 -22.26 -9.63 -21.16
N MET A 224 -21.39 -8.91 -20.46
CA MET A 224 -21.36 -7.44 -20.49
C MET A 224 -20.00 -6.98 -21.00
N VAL A 225 -19.95 -6.43 -22.20
CA VAL A 225 -18.83 -5.64 -22.73
C VAL A 225 -18.76 -4.34 -21.92
N THR A 226 -18.20 -4.41 -20.72
CA THR A 226 -17.70 -3.21 -20.07
C THR A 226 -16.35 -2.89 -20.71
N PRO A 227 -16.12 -1.63 -21.16
CA PRO A 227 -14.77 -1.25 -21.60
C PRO A 227 -13.79 -1.60 -20.50
N GLY A 228 -12.74 -2.35 -20.81
CA GLY A 228 -11.67 -2.68 -19.88
C GLY A 228 -11.09 -1.41 -19.26
N THR A 229 -10.57 -1.51 -18.04
CA THR A 229 -9.85 -0.38 -17.46
C THR A 229 -8.57 -0.13 -18.26
N MET A 230 -8.03 1.07 -18.18
CA MET A 230 -6.73 1.41 -18.79
C MET A 230 -5.64 0.42 -18.34
N PHE A 231 -5.73 -0.11 -17.13
CA PHE A 231 -4.76 -1.05 -16.58
C PHE A 231 -4.89 -2.44 -17.23
N GLU A 232 -6.10 -2.85 -17.60
CA GLU A 232 -6.35 -4.09 -18.35
C GLU A 232 -5.83 -3.98 -19.79
N GLU A 233 -5.92 -2.80 -20.41
CA GLU A 233 -5.31 -2.53 -21.72
C GLU A 233 -3.76 -2.62 -21.67
N PHE A 234 -3.16 -2.35 -20.52
CA PHE A 234 -1.72 -2.61 -20.28
C PHE A 234 -1.41 -4.08 -19.94
N GLY A 235 -2.39 -4.97 -19.93
CA GLY A 235 -2.19 -6.40 -19.63
C GLY A 235 -2.24 -6.77 -18.15
N PHE A 236 -2.65 -5.86 -17.26
CA PHE A 236 -2.83 -6.17 -15.84
C PHE A 236 -4.22 -6.71 -15.54
N ASN A 237 -4.30 -7.69 -14.65
CA ASN A 237 -5.56 -8.07 -14.02
C ASN A 237 -5.93 -7.01 -12.96
N TYR A 238 -6.95 -6.20 -13.26
CA TYR A 238 -7.39 -5.13 -12.39
C TYR A 238 -8.37 -5.62 -11.33
N ILE A 239 -8.09 -5.30 -10.06
CA ILE A 239 -8.88 -5.65 -8.88
C ILE A 239 -9.17 -4.39 -8.07
N GLY A 240 -10.43 -4.18 -7.72
CA GLY A 240 -10.84 -3.05 -6.90
C GLY A 240 -11.85 -2.12 -7.58
N PRO A 241 -12.07 -0.91 -7.05
CA PRO A 241 -11.43 -0.38 -5.83
C PRO A 241 -11.94 -1.04 -4.54
N ILE A 242 -11.06 -1.18 -3.55
CA ILE A 242 -11.38 -1.68 -2.20
C ILE A 242 -11.05 -0.65 -1.13
N ASP A 243 -11.73 -0.73 0.01
CA ASP A 243 -11.45 0.13 1.16
C ASP A 243 -10.12 -0.28 1.81
N GLY A 244 -9.15 0.63 1.80
CA GLY A 244 -7.82 0.43 2.38
C GLY A 244 -7.76 0.50 3.90
N HIS A 245 -8.86 0.84 4.57
CA HIS A 245 -8.99 0.84 6.03
C HIS A 245 -9.77 -0.37 6.56
N ASP A 246 -10.30 -1.22 5.67
CA ASP A 246 -10.99 -2.45 6.02
C ASP A 246 -10.03 -3.65 5.94
N LEU A 247 -9.48 -4.05 7.09
CA LEU A 247 -8.60 -5.23 7.19
C LEU A 247 -9.31 -6.54 6.84
N ASP A 248 -10.63 -6.59 7.00
CA ASP A 248 -11.42 -7.78 6.65
C ASP A 248 -11.62 -7.91 5.14
N ALA A 249 -11.50 -6.82 4.39
CA ALA A 249 -11.44 -6.81 2.94
C ALA A 249 -10.00 -6.96 2.43
N LEU A 250 -9.04 -6.20 2.99
CA LEU A 250 -7.64 -6.16 2.53
C LEU A 250 -6.94 -7.51 2.63
N VAL A 251 -6.98 -8.15 3.81
CA VAL A 251 -6.19 -9.37 4.07
C VAL A 251 -6.61 -10.53 3.17
N PRO A 252 -7.91 -10.88 3.02
CA PRO A 252 -8.31 -11.92 2.09
C PRO A 252 -8.01 -11.58 0.63
N THR A 253 -8.21 -10.32 0.23
CA THR A 253 -7.93 -9.89 -1.14
C THR A 253 -6.45 -10.04 -1.47
N LEU A 254 -5.55 -9.55 -0.62
CA LEU A 254 -4.11 -9.71 -0.81
C LEU A 254 -3.68 -11.19 -0.81
N LYS A 255 -4.28 -12.01 0.07
CA LYS A 255 -4.01 -13.45 0.10
C LYS A 255 -4.41 -14.13 -1.20
N ASN A 256 -5.60 -13.84 -1.72
CA ASN A 256 -6.05 -14.39 -3.00
C ASN A 256 -5.13 -13.92 -4.15
N ILE A 257 -4.79 -12.63 -4.20
CA ILE A 257 -3.88 -12.09 -5.23
C ILE A 257 -2.49 -12.75 -5.14
N SER A 258 -2.02 -13.06 -3.93
CA SER A 258 -0.71 -13.69 -3.76
C SER A 258 -0.59 -15.08 -4.40
N GLU A 259 -1.71 -15.72 -4.74
CA GLU A 259 -1.76 -17.02 -5.43
C GLU A 259 -1.84 -16.87 -6.96
N LEU A 260 -2.19 -15.68 -7.47
CA LEU A 260 -2.31 -15.42 -8.89
C LEU A 260 -0.94 -15.25 -9.54
N LYS A 261 -0.87 -15.47 -10.85
CA LYS A 261 0.33 -15.25 -11.68
C LYS A 261 0.11 -14.11 -12.66
N GLY A 262 1.20 -13.64 -13.21
CA GLY A 262 1.20 -12.53 -14.15
C GLY A 262 0.98 -11.17 -13.45
N PRO A 263 0.85 -10.09 -14.22
CA PRO A 263 0.76 -8.75 -13.68
C PRO A 263 -0.60 -8.48 -13.04
N GLN A 264 -0.61 -8.14 -11.77
CA GLN A 264 -1.80 -7.84 -10.98
C GLN A 264 -1.80 -6.35 -10.61
N PHE A 265 -2.96 -5.72 -10.65
CA PHE A 265 -3.16 -4.32 -10.26
C PHE A 265 -4.29 -4.22 -9.23
N LEU A 266 -3.94 -3.87 -7.99
CA LEU A 266 -4.91 -3.67 -6.91
C LEU A 266 -5.12 -2.18 -6.66
N HIS A 267 -6.35 -1.72 -6.82
CA HIS A 267 -6.76 -0.36 -6.49
C HIS A 267 -7.30 -0.31 -5.07
N VAL A 268 -6.59 0.38 -4.19
CA VAL A 268 -6.93 0.55 -2.76
C VAL A 268 -7.24 2.02 -2.50
N VAL A 269 -8.40 2.29 -1.93
CA VAL A 269 -8.84 3.64 -1.57
C VAL A 269 -8.52 3.88 -0.10
N THR A 270 -7.77 4.93 0.19
CA THR A 270 -7.40 5.31 1.56
C THR A 270 -7.73 6.77 1.82
N ARG A 271 -7.59 7.19 3.08
CA ARG A 271 -7.78 8.57 3.50
C ARG A 271 -6.54 9.07 4.22
N LYS A 272 -5.95 10.16 3.74
CA LYS A 272 -4.85 10.82 4.45
C LYS A 272 -5.31 11.30 5.82
N GLY A 273 -4.47 11.07 6.83
CA GLY A 273 -4.79 11.48 8.19
C GLY A 273 -5.75 10.58 8.95
N GLN A 274 -6.15 9.44 8.38
CA GLN A 274 -7.13 8.49 8.93
C GLN A 274 -6.95 8.25 10.43
N GLY A 275 -8.04 8.48 11.19
CA GLY A 275 -8.10 8.27 12.63
C GLY A 275 -7.48 9.39 13.48
N TYR A 276 -7.02 10.48 12.87
CA TYR A 276 -6.59 11.70 13.56
C TYR A 276 -7.33 12.92 13.01
N LYS A 277 -8.35 13.39 13.74
CA LYS A 277 -9.30 14.42 13.26
C LYS A 277 -8.64 15.67 12.70
N MET A 278 -7.55 16.12 13.29
CA MET A 278 -6.84 17.34 12.82
C MET A 278 -6.17 17.10 11.46
N ALA A 279 -5.56 15.91 11.27
CA ALA A 279 -4.94 15.55 10.00
C ALA A 279 -5.97 15.19 8.91
N GLU A 280 -7.14 14.70 9.30
CA GLU A 280 -8.26 14.49 8.37
C GLU A 280 -8.88 15.80 7.89
N ALA A 281 -8.93 16.81 8.77
CA ALA A 281 -9.48 18.14 8.45
C ALA A 281 -8.53 18.94 7.56
N ASP A 282 -7.21 18.82 7.76
CA ASP A 282 -6.20 19.50 6.94
C ASP A 282 -5.02 18.56 6.61
N PRO A 283 -5.20 17.64 5.67
CA PRO A 283 -4.17 16.68 5.31
C PRO A 283 -2.96 17.32 4.61
N VAL A 284 -3.10 18.55 4.10
CA VAL A 284 -2.00 19.31 3.50
C VAL A 284 -1.06 19.83 4.59
N LEU A 285 -1.60 20.47 5.64
CA LEU A 285 -0.84 20.91 6.78
C LEU A 285 -0.11 19.76 7.46
N TYR A 286 -0.80 18.63 7.60
CA TYR A 286 -0.27 17.41 8.23
C TYR A 286 0.50 16.50 7.28
N HIS A 287 0.71 16.90 6.02
CA HIS A 287 1.56 16.14 5.10
C HIS A 287 3.00 16.08 5.59
N GLY A 288 3.58 17.22 5.98
CA GLY A 288 4.92 17.31 6.54
C GLY A 288 4.94 18.27 7.73
N VAL A 289 4.99 17.72 8.94
CA VAL A 289 4.90 18.51 10.17
C VAL A 289 6.24 18.72 10.86
N SER A 290 6.41 19.87 11.51
CA SER A 290 7.40 20.06 12.58
C SER A 290 6.92 19.38 13.85
N LYS A 291 7.66 19.53 14.95
CA LYS A 291 7.20 19.10 16.29
C LYS A 291 5.90 19.83 16.66
N PHE A 292 4.94 19.09 17.22
CA PHE A 292 3.65 19.64 17.61
C PHE A 292 3.12 18.92 18.88
N LYS A 293 2.06 19.45 19.47
CA LYS A 293 1.30 18.74 20.51
C LYS A 293 0.13 18.01 19.83
N PRO A 294 0.02 16.70 20.00
CA PRO A 294 -1.06 15.90 19.41
C PRO A 294 -2.42 16.15 20.09
#